data_57771064ad139f99c0e6a86713ddade0
#
_entry.id   57771064ad139f99c0e6a86713ddade0
#
_cell.length_a   1.000
_cell.length_b   1.000
_cell.length_c   1.000
_cell.angle_alpha   90.00
_cell.angle_beta   90.00
_cell.angle_gamma   90.00
#
_symmetry.space_group_name_H-M   'P 1'
#
loop_
_entity.id
_entity.type
_entity.pdbx_description
1 polymer ?
#
loop_
_entity_poly.entity_id
_entity_poly.type
_entity_poly.pdbx_seq_one_letter_code
_entity_poly.pdbx_strand_id
1 'polypeptide(L)'
;MESVKNRMKKHLKLIISLSATTIVGIGTYLYACADGGWYYLYNSVFSPEVTVNKTSYTPLYLEGENLFYGDYDTDSQGNLSSSDLDDWKQYLGKDFWAEGIQYFMYNNDALADIRKYNDATDKSSVRLSHHTPKTQSARLTNFFALLDIARNNESITNNTQSAWDYEKRNVQYTQNSQIEKAEKLYQKAVANKDTFFANRMWLQVMRLKFYSANRSAVIAYFEQTQAGQPKNSVYYRALHYVAGAYKSQKNYAKANALLATLFSEVPKLRKTVTFEYRALTDSETEKIATPLSKAEQCALWAMQGYYSKEEVAIQKILHVDPKSPHIDFLLQRDRKSVV
;
A
#
# COMPACT_ATOMS: atom_id res chain seq x y z
N MET A 1 -69.94 14.49 -36.16
CA MET A 1 -68.49 14.53 -36.47
C MET A 1 -67.68 15.40 -35.51
N GLU A 2 -68.20 16.52 -35.01
CA GLU A 2 -67.49 17.44 -34.12
C GLU A 2 -67.23 16.88 -32.71
N SER A 3 -68.11 16.05 -32.17
CA SER A 3 -67.97 15.41 -30.84
C SER A 3 -66.81 14.40 -30.78
N VAL A 4 -66.56 13.64 -31.85
CA VAL A 4 -65.47 12.66 -31.91
C VAL A 4 -64.10 13.38 -32.00
N LYS A 5 -64.04 14.47 -32.76
CA LYS A 5 -62.85 15.29 -32.91
C LYS A 5 -62.41 15.96 -31.59
N ASN A 6 -63.38 16.38 -30.78
CA ASN A 6 -63.12 16.97 -29.48
C ASN A 6 -62.65 15.91 -28.44
N ARG A 7 -63.22 14.70 -28.50
CA ARG A 7 -62.75 13.57 -27.68
C ARG A 7 -61.30 13.16 -28.02
N MET A 8 -61.00 13.03 -29.29
CA MET A 8 -59.64 12.72 -29.75
C MET A 8 -58.60 13.77 -29.30
N LYS A 9 -58.95 15.06 -29.43
CA LYS A 9 -58.09 16.16 -28.94
C LYS A 9 -57.82 16.09 -27.44
N LYS A 10 -58.88 15.68 -26.65
CA LYS A 10 -58.74 15.55 -25.19
C LYS A 10 -57.85 14.39 -24.79
N HIS A 11 -57.98 13.24 -25.45
CA HIS A 11 -57.09 12.08 -25.26
C HIS A 11 -55.66 12.34 -25.71
N LEU A 12 -55.46 13.05 -26.83
CA LEU A 12 -54.13 13.43 -27.29
C LEU A 12 -53.42 14.37 -26.31
N LYS A 13 -54.12 15.35 -25.74
CA LYS A 13 -53.58 16.22 -24.72
C LYS A 13 -53.20 15.47 -23.42
N LEU A 14 -54.03 14.47 -23.04
CA LEU A 14 -53.76 13.63 -21.88
C LEU A 14 -52.51 12.76 -22.09
N ILE A 15 -52.37 12.14 -23.28
CA ILE A 15 -51.21 11.34 -23.62
C ILE A 15 -49.93 12.18 -23.65
N ILE A 16 -49.99 13.36 -24.24
CA ILE A 16 -48.84 14.28 -24.30
C ILE A 16 -48.44 14.73 -22.87
N SER A 17 -49.42 15.06 -22.05
CA SER A 17 -49.18 15.45 -20.65
C SER A 17 -48.56 14.29 -19.84
N LEU A 18 -49.08 13.06 -19.98
CA LEU A 18 -48.54 11.88 -19.28
C LEU A 18 -47.11 11.57 -19.74
N SER A 19 -46.86 11.64 -21.07
CA SER A 19 -45.54 11.42 -21.61
C SER A 19 -44.53 12.47 -21.14
N ALA A 20 -44.92 13.74 -21.09
CA ALA A 20 -44.07 14.81 -20.59
C ALA A 20 -43.74 14.63 -19.11
N THR A 21 -44.74 14.24 -18.28
CA THR A 21 -44.50 13.99 -16.86
C THR A 21 -43.62 12.78 -16.62
N THR A 22 -43.75 11.73 -17.45
CA THR A 22 -42.90 10.54 -17.35
C THR A 22 -41.44 10.85 -17.75
N ILE A 23 -41.26 11.65 -18.81
CA ILE A 23 -39.89 12.04 -19.28
C ILE A 23 -39.24 12.94 -18.22
N VAL A 24 -39.96 13.88 -17.64
CA VAL A 24 -39.44 14.73 -16.55
C VAL A 24 -39.15 13.90 -15.31
N GLY A 25 -40.04 12.95 -14.94
CA GLY A 25 -39.82 12.06 -13.78
C GLY A 25 -38.62 11.12 -13.97
N ILE A 26 -38.43 10.57 -15.18
CA ILE A 26 -37.23 9.76 -15.50
C ILE A 26 -35.98 10.62 -15.50
N GLY A 27 -36.05 11.82 -16.07
CA GLY A 27 -34.95 12.77 -16.09
C GLY A 27 -34.49 13.19 -14.70
N THR A 28 -35.46 13.50 -13.81
CA THR A 28 -35.15 13.84 -12.39
C THR A 28 -34.66 12.64 -11.60
N TYR A 29 -35.21 11.44 -11.86
CA TYR A 29 -34.72 10.20 -11.23
C TYR A 29 -33.29 9.86 -11.69
N LEU A 30 -33.00 9.94 -12.98
CA LEU A 30 -31.65 9.74 -13.52
C LEU A 30 -30.66 10.82 -13.03
N TYR A 31 -31.13 12.06 -12.84
CA TYR A 31 -30.30 13.14 -12.28
C TYR A 31 -30.07 12.99 -10.79
N ALA A 32 -31.06 12.46 -10.05
CA ALA A 32 -30.92 12.17 -8.62
C ALA A 32 -30.12 10.89 -8.33
N CYS A 33 -30.12 9.94 -9.28
CA CYS A 33 -29.31 8.71 -9.18
C CYS A 33 -27.94 8.81 -9.88
N ALA A 34 -27.78 9.84 -10.76
CA ALA A 34 -26.46 10.15 -11.27
C ALA A 34 -25.74 10.93 -10.18
N ASP A 35 -24.82 10.28 -9.52
CA ASP A 35 -23.87 10.80 -8.53
C ASP A 35 -22.94 11.88 -9.15
N GLY A 36 -23.54 12.76 -9.97
CA GLY A 36 -22.84 13.85 -10.66
C GLY A 36 -22.41 14.99 -9.74
N GLY A 37 -22.83 14.97 -8.46
CA GLY A 37 -22.48 16.00 -7.50
C GLY A 37 -21.03 15.90 -6.99
N TRP A 38 -20.45 14.72 -7.01
CA TRP A 38 -19.12 14.48 -6.47
C TRP A 38 -17.99 14.93 -7.41
N TYR A 39 -18.19 14.90 -8.72
CA TYR A 39 -17.19 15.38 -9.68
C TYR A 39 -16.98 16.89 -9.64
N TYR A 40 -17.97 17.68 -9.21
CA TYR A 40 -17.84 19.12 -9.12
C TYR A 40 -17.05 19.62 -7.90
N LEU A 41 -16.97 18.81 -6.84
CA LEU A 41 -16.12 19.11 -5.68
C LEU A 41 -14.63 19.01 -6.01
N TYR A 42 -14.26 18.21 -6.99
CA TYR A 42 -12.86 18.08 -7.42
C TYR A 42 -12.36 19.26 -8.28
N ASN A 43 -13.26 20.04 -8.84
CA ASN A 43 -12.92 21.22 -9.65
C ASN A 43 -13.13 22.54 -8.93
N SER A 44 -13.30 22.52 -7.62
CA SER A 44 -13.39 23.77 -6.87
C SER A 44 -11.99 24.38 -6.76
N VAL A 45 -11.92 25.72 -6.77
CA VAL A 45 -10.68 26.47 -6.51
C VAL A 45 -10.05 26.15 -5.15
N PHE A 46 -10.77 25.43 -4.32
CA PHE A 46 -10.34 24.94 -3.01
C PHE A 46 -9.93 23.46 -3.05
N SER A 47 -9.83 22.84 -4.23
CA SER A 47 -9.32 21.48 -4.29
C SER A 47 -7.85 21.47 -3.87
N PRO A 48 -7.43 20.50 -3.03
CA PRO A 48 -6.08 20.43 -2.51
C PRO A 48 -5.01 20.35 -3.62
N GLU A 49 -5.37 19.72 -4.75
CA GLU A 49 -4.50 19.54 -5.91
C GLU A 49 -4.13 20.87 -6.56
N VAL A 50 -5.01 21.87 -6.49
CA VAL A 50 -4.79 23.21 -7.06
C VAL A 50 -3.88 24.06 -6.16
N THR A 51 -4.01 23.89 -4.84
CA THR A 51 -3.33 24.74 -3.85
C THR A 51 -2.05 24.13 -3.31
N VAL A 52 -2.00 22.81 -3.21
CA VAL A 52 -0.82 22.05 -2.78
C VAL A 52 -0.26 21.32 -3.99
N ASN A 53 0.63 21.93 -4.72
CA ASN A 53 1.29 21.31 -5.88
C ASN A 53 2.26 20.20 -5.45
N LYS A 54 1.73 19.19 -4.71
CA LYS A 54 2.50 18.07 -4.16
C LYS A 54 1.70 16.78 -4.27
N THR A 55 1.87 16.09 -5.37
CA THR A 55 1.20 14.82 -5.69
C THR A 55 1.30 13.76 -4.57
N SER A 56 2.33 13.83 -3.74
CA SER A 56 2.52 12.89 -2.62
C SER A 56 1.48 12.98 -1.50
N TYR A 57 0.68 14.06 -1.47
CA TYR A 57 -0.41 14.24 -0.52
C TYR A 57 -1.79 14.00 -1.13
N THR A 58 -1.90 13.99 -2.45
CA THR A 58 -3.17 13.79 -3.17
C THR A 58 -4.00 12.63 -2.61
N PRO A 59 -3.42 11.43 -2.34
CA PRO A 59 -4.19 10.33 -1.79
C PRO A 59 -4.82 10.61 -0.42
N LEU A 60 -4.31 11.54 0.36
CA LEU A 60 -4.83 11.88 1.70
C LEU A 60 -6.00 12.86 1.67
N TYR A 61 -6.26 13.48 0.53
CA TYR A 61 -7.37 14.41 0.32
C TYR A 61 -8.62 13.73 -0.25
N LEU A 62 -8.49 12.51 -0.76
CA LEU A 62 -9.62 11.75 -1.26
C LEU A 62 -10.54 11.38 -0.10
N GLU A 63 -11.85 11.50 -0.29
CA GLU A 63 -12.84 11.15 0.73
C GLU A 63 -12.85 9.66 1.04
N GLY A 64 -13.38 9.31 2.23
CA GLY A 64 -13.26 7.98 2.82
C GLY A 64 -13.65 6.83 1.91
N GLU A 65 -14.70 6.96 1.09
CA GLU A 65 -15.10 5.91 0.15
C GLU A 65 -14.04 5.66 -0.93
N ASN A 66 -13.49 6.72 -1.51
CA ASN A 66 -12.41 6.61 -2.48
C ASN A 66 -11.10 6.12 -1.86
N LEU A 67 -10.87 6.46 -0.60
CA LEU A 67 -9.72 5.96 0.15
C LEU A 67 -9.83 4.47 0.45
N PHE A 68 -11.03 3.97 0.74
CA PHE A 68 -11.26 2.57 1.12
C PHE A 68 -11.64 1.66 -0.05
N TYR A 69 -12.32 2.17 -1.07
CA TYR A 69 -12.88 1.34 -2.16
C TYR A 69 -12.43 1.75 -3.56
N GLY A 70 -11.95 2.99 -3.75
CA GLY A 70 -11.67 3.52 -5.08
C GLY A 70 -10.29 3.21 -5.61
N ASP A 71 -9.31 3.03 -4.77
CA ASP A 71 -7.96 2.79 -5.25
C ASP A 71 -7.18 1.81 -4.40
N TYR A 72 -7.70 0.63 -4.29
CA TYR A 72 -6.83 -0.55 -4.32
C TYR A 72 -6.16 -0.66 -5.70
N ASP A 73 -6.49 0.27 -6.59
CA ASP A 73 -5.97 0.28 -7.92
C ASP A 73 -4.54 0.78 -7.92
N THR A 74 -3.71 -0.14 -8.24
CA THR A 74 -2.47 -0.09 -9.03
C THR A 74 -1.40 0.92 -8.65
N ASP A 75 -1.69 2.15 -8.24
CA ASP A 75 -0.60 3.14 -8.14
C ASP A 75 0.17 3.14 -6.82
N SER A 76 -0.44 2.87 -5.69
CA SER A 76 0.33 2.78 -4.43
C SER A 76 1.06 1.45 -4.28
N GLN A 77 0.48 0.34 -4.76
CA GLN A 77 1.18 -0.95 -4.85
C GLN A 77 1.94 -1.09 -6.18
N GLY A 78 1.40 -0.59 -7.28
CA GLY A 78 1.99 -0.65 -8.60
C GLY A 78 3.35 0.05 -8.69
N ASN A 79 3.51 1.16 -8.02
CA ASN A 79 4.77 1.91 -8.04
C ASN A 79 5.90 1.30 -7.20
N LEU A 80 5.60 0.57 -6.12
CA LEU A 80 6.61 -0.22 -5.43
C LEU A 80 6.95 -1.48 -6.22
N SER A 81 5.97 -2.10 -6.87
CA SER A 81 6.17 -3.28 -7.70
C SER A 81 6.91 -2.97 -9.01
N SER A 82 6.69 -1.80 -9.63
CA SER A 82 7.42 -1.41 -10.84
C SER A 82 8.91 -1.19 -10.54
N SER A 83 9.25 -0.55 -9.43
CA SER A 83 10.66 -0.41 -9.03
C SER A 83 11.31 -1.77 -8.72
N ASP A 84 10.59 -2.68 -8.08
CA ASP A 84 11.09 -4.04 -7.83
C ASP A 84 11.34 -4.81 -9.14
N LEU A 85 10.46 -4.66 -10.14
CA LEU A 85 10.64 -5.28 -11.45
C LEU A 85 11.90 -4.77 -12.17
N ASP A 86 12.13 -3.47 -12.16
CA ASP A 86 13.30 -2.86 -12.80
C ASP A 86 14.61 -3.24 -12.08
N ASP A 87 14.58 -3.30 -10.76
CA ASP A 87 15.71 -3.80 -9.97
C ASP A 87 16.06 -5.26 -10.33
N TRP A 88 15.03 -6.12 -10.48
CA TRP A 88 15.25 -7.50 -10.90
C TRP A 88 15.74 -7.62 -12.34
N LYS A 89 15.23 -6.79 -13.26
CA LYS A 89 15.76 -6.71 -14.65
C LYS A 89 17.23 -6.35 -14.65
N GLN A 90 17.63 -5.36 -13.84
CA GLN A 90 19.03 -4.96 -13.71
C GLN A 90 19.89 -6.09 -13.13
N TYR A 91 19.43 -6.75 -12.08
CA TYR A 91 20.16 -7.84 -11.44
C TYR A 91 20.32 -9.06 -12.35
N LEU A 92 19.25 -9.51 -13.00
CA LEU A 92 19.26 -10.67 -13.88
C LEU A 92 19.90 -10.39 -15.25
N GLY A 93 19.82 -9.13 -15.71
CA GLY A 93 20.44 -8.71 -16.97
C GLY A 93 19.93 -9.52 -18.16
N LYS A 94 20.87 -10.20 -18.85
CA LYS A 94 20.57 -11.00 -20.06
C LYS A 94 20.06 -12.41 -19.77
N ASP A 95 20.10 -12.84 -18.52
CA ASP A 95 19.78 -14.22 -18.14
C ASP A 95 18.28 -14.51 -18.31
N PHE A 96 17.44 -13.46 -18.23
CA PHE A 96 16.01 -13.62 -18.33
C PHE A 96 15.31 -12.45 -19.02
N TRP A 97 14.13 -12.70 -19.65
CA TRP A 97 13.31 -11.65 -20.25
C TRP A 97 12.49 -10.91 -19.21
N ALA A 98 12.22 -9.64 -19.47
CA ALA A 98 11.43 -8.80 -18.58
C ALA A 98 10.02 -9.36 -18.33
N GLU A 99 9.37 -9.86 -19.39
CA GLU A 99 8.03 -10.48 -19.30
C GLU A 99 8.06 -11.76 -18.45
N GLY A 100 9.16 -12.52 -18.53
CA GLY A 100 9.36 -13.70 -17.70
C GLY A 100 9.52 -13.34 -16.23
N ILE A 101 10.26 -12.27 -15.91
CA ILE A 101 10.40 -11.80 -14.54
C ILE A 101 9.03 -11.44 -13.97
N GLN A 102 8.23 -10.66 -14.71
CA GLN A 102 6.88 -10.27 -14.32
C GLN A 102 5.97 -11.48 -14.14
N TYR A 103 6.00 -12.43 -15.06
CA TYR A 103 5.23 -13.68 -14.98
C TYR A 103 5.54 -14.45 -13.70
N PHE A 104 6.81 -14.71 -13.43
CA PHE A 104 7.20 -15.47 -12.23
C PHE A 104 6.96 -14.73 -10.92
N MET A 105 7.00 -13.41 -10.93
CA MET A 105 6.73 -12.61 -9.74
C MET A 105 5.24 -12.56 -9.38
N TYR A 106 4.33 -12.52 -10.36
CA TYR A 106 2.94 -12.14 -10.12
C TYR A 106 1.89 -13.15 -10.59
N ASN A 107 2.19 -14.02 -11.57
CA ASN A 107 1.20 -14.96 -12.10
C ASN A 107 1.11 -16.22 -11.23
N ASN A 108 -0.10 -16.64 -10.88
CA ASN A 108 -0.32 -17.83 -10.04
C ASN A 108 0.06 -19.13 -10.75
N ASP A 109 -0.07 -19.20 -12.07
CA ASP A 109 0.30 -20.37 -12.85
C ASP A 109 1.81 -20.66 -12.83
N ALA A 110 2.62 -19.65 -12.45
CA ALA A 110 4.07 -19.80 -12.36
C ALA A 110 4.53 -20.68 -11.18
N LEU A 111 3.67 -20.95 -10.18
CA LEU A 111 4.07 -21.68 -8.97
C LEU A 111 4.62 -23.09 -9.26
N ALA A 112 4.00 -23.81 -10.19
CA ALA A 112 4.45 -25.14 -10.59
C ALA A 112 5.84 -25.10 -11.24
N ASP A 113 6.08 -24.12 -12.10
CA ASP A 113 7.37 -23.92 -12.76
C ASP A 113 8.47 -23.49 -11.78
N ILE A 114 8.15 -22.63 -10.81
CA ILE A 114 9.06 -22.21 -9.74
C ILE A 114 9.53 -23.44 -8.95
N ARG A 115 8.61 -24.32 -8.54
CA ARG A 115 8.94 -25.57 -7.83
C ARG A 115 9.76 -26.50 -8.68
N LYS A 116 9.33 -26.75 -9.93
CA LYS A 116 10.08 -27.58 -10.89
C LYS A 116 11.51 -27.12 -11.05
N TYR A 117 11.73 -25.80 -11.16
CA TYR A 117 13.09 -25.25 -11.26
C TYR A 117 13.90 -25.48 -9.98
N ASN A 118 13.30 -25.22 -8.81
CA ASN A 118 14.02 -25.32 -7.53
C ASN A 118 14.34 -26.78 -7.14
N ASP A 119 13.49 -27.73 -7.50
CA ASP A 119 13.66 -29.15 -7.18
C ASP A 119 14.63 -29.86 -8.14
N ALA A 120 14.88 -29.30 -9.33
CA ALA A 120 15.76 -29.91 -10.30
C ALA A 120 17.22 -29.94 -9.80
N THR A 121 17.88 -31.08 -9.94
CA THR A 121 19.32 -31.22 -9.66
C THR A 121 20.15 -30.50 -10.74
N ASP A 122 19.82 -30.75 -12.00
CA ASP A 122 20.39 -30.04 -13.14
C ASP A 122 19.42 -28.96 -13.66
N LYS A 123 19.72 -27.71 -13.34
CA LYS A 123 18.90 -26.55 -13.73
C LYS A 123 18.97 -26.27 -15.24
N SER A 124 20.03 -26.71 -15.91
CA SER A 124 20.22 -26.45 -17.35
C SER A 124 19.23 -27.26 -18.21
N SER A 125 18.81 -28.41 -17.71
CA SER A 125 17.83 -29.28 -18.38
C SER A 125 16.38 -28.87 -18.20
N VAL A 126 16.11 -27.93 -17.26
CA VAL A 126 14.72 -27.55 -16.92
C VAL A 126 14.08 -26.77 -18.08
N ARG A 127 12.93 -27.26 -18.51
CA ARG A 127 12.02 -26.56 -19.43
C ARG A 127 10.80 -26.12 -18.65
N LEU A 128 10.58 -24.82 -18.65
CA LEU A 128 9.42 -24.19 -18.00
C LEU A 128 8.27 -24.08 -19.00
N SER A 129 7.04 -24.04 -18.51
CA SER A 129 5.85 -23.94 -19.34
C SER A 129 5.82 -22.63 -20.12
N HIS A 130 6.30 -21.55 -19.51
CA HIS A 130 6.41 -20.22 -20.09
C HIS A 130 7.78 -19.63 -19.76
N HIS A 131 8.27 -18.72 -20.60
CA HIS A 131 9.44 -17.90 -20.31
C HIS A 131 10.67 -18.68 -19.79
N THR A 132 11.07 -19.72 -20.53
CA THR A 132 12.30 -20.47 -20.19
C THR A 132 13.50 -19.53 -20.17
N PRO A 133 14.37 -19.60 -19.13
CA PRO A 133 15.58 -18.79 -19.05
C PRO A 133 16.48 -18.95 -20.26
N LYS A 134 17.10 -17.86 -20.69
CA LYS A 134 18.04 -17.87 -21.82
C LYS A 134 19.36 -18.55 -21.46
N THR A 135 19.82 -18.29 -20.24
CA THR A 135 21.08 -18.81 -19.70
C THR A 135 20.88 -19.26 -18.26
N GLN A 136 21.79 -20.05 -17.76
CA GLN A 136 21.84 -20.43 -16.36
C GLN A 136 22.89 -19.63 -15.63
N SER A 137 22.51 -19.03 -14.49
CA SER A 137 23.43 -18.26 -13.68
C SER A 137 23.11 -18.41 -12.19
N ALA A 138 24.08 -18.07 -11.35
CA ALA A 138 23.85 -18.00 -9.91
C ALA A 138 22.75 -16.99 -9.55
N ARG A 139 22.65 -15.86 -10.27
CA ARG A 139 21.63 -14.85 -10.08
C ARG A 139 20.22 -15.37 -10.37
N LEU A 140 20.08 -16.14 -11.44
CA LEU A 140 18.82 -16.79 -11.79
C LEU A 140 18.40 -17.81 -10.74
N THR A 141 19.35 -18.62 -10.25
CA THR A 141 19.10 -19.56 -9.15
C THR A 141 18.64 -18.83 -7.88
N ASN A 142 19.28 -17.70 -7.56
CA ASN A 142 18.89 -16.85 -6.44
C ASN A 142 17.48 -16.28 -6.61
N PHE A 143 17.13 -15.82 -7.82
CA PHE A 143 15.79 -15.32 -8.12
C PHE A 143 14.70 -16.37 -7.87
N PHE A 144 14.87 -17.58 -8.42
CA PHE A 144 13.89 -18.66 -8.20
C PHE A 144 13.85 -19.14 -6.74
N ALA A 145 14.99 -19.14 -6.03
CA ALA A 145 15.01 -19.47 -4.60
C ALA A 145 14.25 -18.45 -3.74
N LEU A 146 14.35 -17.15 -4.08
CA LEU A 146 13.56 -16.11 -3.42
C LEU A 146 12.09 -16.28 -3.72
N LEU A 147 11.72 -16.50 -4.99
CA LEU A 147 10.32 -16.71 -5.40
C LEU A 147 9.69 -17.90 -4.68
N ASP A 148 10.42 -19.01 -4.53
CA ASP A 148 9.92 -20.16 -3.79
C ASP A 148 9.53 -19.79 -2.36
N ILE A 149 10.38 -19.05 -1.65
CA ILE A 149 10.09 -18.58 -0.30
C ILE A 149 8.93 -17.58 -0.29
N ALA A 150 8.97 -16.59 -1.18
CA ALA A 150 7.98 -15.53 -1.20
C ALA A 150 6.58 -16.05 -1.53
N ARG A 151 6.47 -16.86 -2.59
CA ARG A 151 5.21 -17.35 -3.14
C ARG A 151 4.58 -18.47 -2.31
N ASN A 152 5.39 -19.37 -1.74
CA ASN A 152 4.85 -20.43 -0.85
C ASN A 152 4.25 -19.87 0.46
N ASN A 153 4.57 -18.64 0.82
CA ASN A 153 4.02 -17.98 2.01
C ASN A 153 2.93 -16.94 1.69
N GLU A 154 2.53 -16.78 0.43
CA GLU A 154 1.48 -15.81 0.05
C GLU A 154 0.14 -16.12 0.71
N SER A 155 -0.27 -17.38 0.78
CA SER A 155 -1.52 -17.77 1.44
C SER A 155 -1.58 -17.37 2.92
N ILE A 156 -0.42 -17.34 3.59
CA ILE A 156 -0.31 -16.90 4.99
C ILE A 156 -0.34 -15.38 5.08
N THR A 157 0.39 -14.71 4.19
CA THR A 157 0.59 -13.25 4.23
C THR A 157 -0.58 -12.47 3.65
N ASN A 158 -1.32 -13.06 2.70
CA ASN A 158 -2.50 -12.46 2.07
C ASN A 158 -3.82 -12.87 2.75
N ASN A 159 -3.74 -13.66 3.81
CA ASN A 159 -4.92 -14.07 4.57
C ASN A 159 -5.40 -12.91 5.47
N THR A 160 -5.77 -11.80 4.83
CA THR A 160 -6.45 -10.70 5.49
C THR A 160 -7.88 -11.13 5.76
N GLN A 161 -8.23 -11.24 7.03
CA GLN A 161 -9.62 -11.45 7.43
C GLN A 161 -10.42 -10.22 6.99
N SER A 162 -11.37 -10.41 6.07
CA SER A 162 -12.31 -9.36 5.71
C SER A 162 -13.13 -8.99 6.95
N ALA A 163 -13.42 -7.70 7.14
CA ALA A 163 -14.32 -7.24 8.20
C ALA A 163 -15.72 -7.87 8.12
N TRP A 164 -16.06 -8.47 6.99
CA TRP A 164 -17.31 -9.18 6.72
C TRP A 164 -17.25 -10.69 6.97
N ASP A 165 -16.06 -11.23 7.29
CA ASP A 165 -15.88 -12.65 7.63
C ASP A 165 -16.24 -12.88 9.11
N TYR A 166 -17.45 -13.30 9.38
CA TYR A 166 -17.93 -13.64 10.72
C TYR A 166 -17.39 -14.98 11.24
N GLU A 167 -16.82 -15.81 10.38
CA GLU A 167 -16.26 -17.10 10.79
C GLU A 167 -14.82 -16.93 11.28
N LYS A 168 -14.51 -17.54 12.43
CA LYS A 168 -13.13 -17.62 12.94
C LYS A 168 -12.31 -18.47 11.98
N ARG A 169 -11.51 -17.86 11.14
CA ARG A 169 -10.53 -18.58 10.31
C ARG A 169 -9.41 -19.13 11.20
N ASN A 170 -8.98 -20.35 10.88
CA ASN A 170 -7.75 -20.87 11.46
C ASN A 170 -6.58 -19.99 11.00
N VAL A 171 -5.98 -19.25 11.93
CA VAL A 171 -4.81 -18.42 11.65
C VAL A 171 -3.64 -19.34 11.33
N GLN A 172 -3.14 -19.24 10.10
CA GLN A 172 -1.93 -19.94 9.69
C GLN A 172 -0.72 -19.07 10.00
N TYR A 173 0.34 -19.70 10.45
CA TYR A 173 1.61 -19.03 10.74
C TYR A 173 2.73 -19.59 9.87
N THR A 174 3.69 -18.75 9.56
CA THR A 174 4.93 -19.18 8.91
C THR A 174 5.65 -20.19 9.77
N GLN A 175 6.05 -21.31 9.18
CA GLN A 175 6.76 -22.38 9.84
C GLN A 175 8.23 -22.00 10.10
N ASN A 176 8.80 -22.45 11.22
CA ASN A 176 10.20 -22.18 11.55
C ASN A 176 11.19 -22.67 10.47
N SER A 177 10.90 -23.83 9.85
CA SER A 177 11.72 -24.35 8.74
C SER A 177 11.82 -23.40 7.55
N GLN A 178 10.75 -22.62 7.26
CA GLN A 178 10.76 -21.61 6.20
C GLN A 178 11.62 -20.42 6.60
N ILE A 179 11.55 -20.00 7.86
CA ILE A 179 12.39 -18.93 8.40
C ILE A 179 13.86 -19.32 8.32
N GLU A 180 14.22 -20.50 8.80
CA GLU A 180 15.59 -21.04 8.76
C GLU A 180 16.13 -21.17 7.31
N LYS A 181 15.27 -21.61 6.38
CA LYS A 181 15.63 -21.67 4.95
C LYS A 181 15.98 -20.28 4.41
N ALA A 182 15.15 -19.28 4.74
CA ALA A 182 15.37 -17.90 4.31
C ALA A 182 16.65 -17.31 4.96
N GLU A 183 16.88 -17.55 6.24
CA GLU A 183 18.09 -17.11 6.95
C GLU A 183 19.36 -17.72 6.35
N LYS A 184 19.34 -19.02 6.05
CA LYS A 184 20.47 -19.68 5.37
C LYS A 184 20.80 -19.07 3.99
N LEU A 185 19.76 -18.74 3.21
CA LEU A 185 19.94 -18.06 1.92
C LEU A 185 20.47 -16.64 2.10
N TYR A 186 19.98 -15.90 3.08
CA TYR A 186 20.50 -14.58 3.44
C TYR A 186 22.00 -14.65 3.81
N GLN A 187 22.37 -15.53 4.74
CA GLN A 187 23.76 -15.72 5.16
C GLN A 187 24.68 -16.12 3.99
N LYS A 188 24.22 -17.02 3.14
CA LYS A 188 24.95 -17.41 1.92
C LYS A 188 25.16 -16.22 0.98
N ALA A 189 24.13 -15.38 0.80
CA ALA A 189 24.24 -14.18 -0.04
C ALA A 189 25.23 -13.17 0.53
N VAL A 190 25.24 -12.96 1.85
CA VAL A 190 26.21 -12.10 2.54
C VAL A 190 27.63 -12.64 2.36
N ALA A 191 27.85 -13.94 2.58
CA ALA A 191 29.15 -14.58 2.39
C ALA A 191 29.68 -14.46 0.95
N ASN A 192 28.77 -14.54 -0.03
CA ASN A 192 29.09 -14.40 -1.45
C ASN A 192 29.19 -12.93 -1.91
N LYS A 193 29.00 -11.96 -1.01
CA LYS A 193 28.97 -10.52 -1.31
C LYS A 193 27.93 -10.13 -2.37
N ASP A 194 26.86 -10.91 -2.50
CA ASP A 194 25.71 -10.58 -3.35
C ASP A 194 24.76 -9.65 -2.57
N THR A 195 25.11 -8.38 -2.53
CA THR A 195 24.41 -7.37 -1.73
C THR A 195 22.97 -7.17 -2.17
N PHE A 196 22.67 -7.32 -3.46
CA PHE A 196 21.32 -7.20 -3.99
C PHE A 196 20.41 -8.32 -3.47
N PHE A 197 20.85 -9.56 -3.64
CA PHE A 197 20.09 -10.72 -3.21
C PHE A 197 20.00 -10.81 -1.68
N ALA A 198 21.11 -10.50 -0.98
CA ALA A 198 21.13 -10.43 0.48
C ALA A 198 20.09 -9.46 1.02
N ASN A 199 20.00 -8.24 0.48
CA ASN A 199 19.03 -7.25 0.92
C ASN A 199 17.58 -7.73 0.75
N ARG A 200 17.25 -8.38 -0.37
CA ARG A 200 15.92 -8.92 -0.63
C ARG A 200 15.58 -10.15 0.22
N MET A 201 16.56 -11.03 0.44
CA MET A 201 16.39 -12.16 1.35
C MET A 201 16.22 -11.70 2.80
N TRP A 202 16.95 -10.67 3.23
CA TRP A 202 16.74 -10.03 4.53
C TRP A 202 15.28 -9.60 4.73
N LEU A 203 14.67 -8.94 3.72
CA LEU A 203 13.24 -8.58 3.76
C LEU A 203 12.34 -9.82 3.87
N GLN A 204 12.65 -10.92 3.16
CA GLN A 204 11.87 -12.15 3.30
C GLN A 204 11.96 -12.73 4.71
N VAL A 205 13.13 -12.74 5.33
CA VAL A 205 13.28 -13.16 6.73
C VAL A 205 12.43 -12.27 7.66
N MET A 206 12.46 -10.94 7.48
CA MET A 206 11.61 -10.00 8.23
C MET A 206 10.13 -10.33 8.07
N ARG A 207 9.68 -10.54 6.82
CA ARG A 207 8.28 -10.89 6.50
C ARG A 207 7.87 -12.21 7.18
N LEU A 208 8.69 -13.25 7.05
CA LEU A 208 8.39 -14.56 7.63
C LEU A 208 8.32 -14.52 9.17
N LYS A 209 9.24 -13.80 9.82
CA LYS A 209 9.20 -13.59 11.28
C LYS A 209 7.96 -12.81 11.71
N PHE A 210 7.55 -11.79 10.95
CA PHE A 210 6.33 -11.02 11.24
C PHE A 210 5.06 -11.88 11.18
N TYR A 211 4.98 -12.81 10.24
CA TYR A 211 3.83 -13.73 10.10
C TYR A 211 3.99 -15.04 10.85
N SER A 212 5.03 -15.19 11.66
CA SER A 212 5.20 -16.34 12.56
C SER A 212 4.33 -16.24 13.82
N ALA A 213 4.21 -17.31 14.56
CA ALA A 213 3.54 -17.32 15.86
C ALA A 213 4.20 -16.34 16.85
N ASN A 214 5.51 -16.14 16.74
CA ASN A 214 6.26 -15.14 17.51
C ASN A 214 6.54 -13.89 16.65
N ARG A 215 5.52 -13.07 16.39
CA ARG A 215 5.65 -11.83 15.62
C ARG A 215 6.71 -10.88 16.17
N SER A 216 6.92 -10.85 17.49
CA SER A 216 7.91 -9.97 18.13
C SER A 216 9.37 -10.29 17.73
N ALA A 217 9.63 -11.50 17.24
CA ALA A 217 10.96 -11.89 16.76
C ALA A 217 11.47 -11.00 15.61
N VAL A 218 10.56 -10.36 14.86
CA VAL A 218 10.96 -9.41 13.80
C VAL A 218 11.66 -8.17 14.34
N ILE A 219 11.28 -7.71 15.54
CA ILE A 219 11.87 -6.52 16.19
C ILE A 219 13.33 -6.80 16.51
N ALA A 220 13.61 -7.87 17.25
CA ALA A 220 14.97 -8.25 17.64
C ALA A 220 15.86 -8.50 16.41
N TYR A 221 15.33 -9.17 15.41
CA TYR A 221 16.07 -9.45 14.18
C TYR A 221 16.41 -8.15 13.42
N PHE A 222 15.46 -7.21 13.33
CA PHE A 222 15.71 -5.90 12.74
C PHE A 222 16.80 -5.15 13.49
N GLU A 223 16.72 -5.04 14.82
CA GLU A 223 17.68 -4.35 15.64
C GLU A 223 19.11 -4.88 15.47
N GLN A 224 19.25 -6.20 15.34
CA GLN A 224 20.53 -6.87 15.13
C GLN A 224 21.12 -6.69 13.73
N THR A 225 20.30 -6.51 12.70
CA THR A 225 20.73 -6.62 11.31
C THR A 225 20.60 -5.36 10.49
N GLN A 226 19.85 -4.35 10.95
CA GLN A 226 19.54 -3.14 10.17
C GLN A 226 20.77 -2.30 9.80
N ALA A 227 21.78 -2.29 10.66
CA ALA A 227 22.97 -1.44 10.46
C ALA A 227 23.71 -1.77 9.16
N GLY A 228 23.64 -3.02 8.70
CA GLY A 228 24.24 -3.47 7.45
C GLY A 228 23.35 -3.32 6.21
N GLN A 229 22.13 -2.77 6.35
CA GLN A 229 21.18 -2.68 5.25
C GLN A 229 21.17 -1.28 4.62
N PRO A 230 21.15 -1.19 3.26
CA PRO A 230 21.00 0.09 2.58
C PRO A 230 19.62 0.68 2.85
N LYS A 231 19.56 2.01 3.02
CA LYS A 231 18.32 2.77 3.24
C LYS A 231 17.54 2.95 1.94
N ASN A 232 17.01 1.87 1.41
CA ASN A 232 16.23 1.80 0.17
C ASN A 232 14.78 1.37 0.45
N SER A 233 13.99 1.16 -0.60
CA SER A 233 12.59 0.70 -0.51
C SER A 233 12.45 -0.60 0.29
N VAL A 234 13.40 -1.52 0.18
CA VAL A 234 13.42 -2.80 0.91
C VAL A 234 13.57 -2.56 2.42
N TYR A 235 14.47 -1.64 2.81
CA TYR A 235 14.67 -1.27 4.21
C TYR A 235 13.39 -0.68 4.82
N TYR A 236 12.75 0.25 4.13
CA TYR A 236 11.53 0.88 4.66
C TYR A 236 10.34 -0.09 4.71
N ARG A 237 10.25 -1.04 3.78
CA ARG A 237 9.28 -2.15 3.88
C ARG A 237 9.54 -3.03 5.11
N ALA A 238 10.79 -3.31 5.43
CA ALA A 238 11.14 -4.04 6.66
C ALA A 238 10.80 -3.23 7.92
N LEU A 239 11.09 -1.93 7.93
CA LEU A 239 10.73 -1.02 9.02
C LEU A 239 9.21 -0.99 9.27
N HIS A 240 8.41 -1.10 8.21
CA HIS A 240 6.96 -1.17 8.28
C HIS A 240 6.48 -2.44 9.02
N TYR A 241 7.11 -3.61 8.78
CA TYR A 241 6.84 -4.81 9.57
C TYR A 241 7.17 -4.62 11.06
N VAL A 242 8.24 -3.91 11.39
CA VAL A 242 8.60 -3.61 12.80
C VAL A 242 7.55 -2.71 13.45
N ALA A 243 7.08 -1.67 12.76
CA ALA A 243 5.98 -0.82 13.23
C ALA A 243 4.71 -1.64 13.50
N GLY A 244 4.34 -2.52 12.56
CA GLY A 244 3.21 -3.45 12.72
C GLY A 244 3.37 -4.42 13.90
N ALA A 245 4.59 -4.88 14.18
CA ALA A 245 4.87 -5.73 15.34
C ALA A 245 4.69 -4.97 16.67
N TYR A 246 5.19 -3.75 16.79
CA TYR A 246 4.92 -2.90 17.96
C TYR A 246 3.44 -2.59 18.14
N LYS A 247 2.73 -2.32 17.04
CA LYS A 247 1.27 -2.09 17.06
C LYS A 247 0.52 -3.33 17.59
N SER A 248 0.94 -4.54 17.19
CA SER A 248 0.33 -5.79 17.69
C SER A 248 0.54 -6.01 19.18
N GLN A 249 1.61 -5.46 19.74
CA GLN A 249 1.90 -5.42 21.19
C GLN A 249 1.21 -4.26 21.91
N LYS A 250 0.39 -3.46 21.20
CA LYS A 250 -0.21 -2.21 21.70
C LYS A 250 0.82 -1.15 22.13
N ASN A 251 2.07 -1.28 21.69
CA ASN A 251 3.10 -0.26 21.90
C ASN A 251 2.99 0.82 20.81
N TYR A 252 1.93 1.62 20.92
CA TYR A 252 1.60 2.62 19.90
C TYR A 252 2.65 3.74 19.84
N ALA A 253 3.33 4.03 20.94
CA ALA A 253 4.40 5.04 20.97
C ALA A 253 5.54 4.68 20.02
N LYS A 254 6.08 3.46 20.14
CA LYS A 254 7.13 2.97 19.25
C LYS A 254 6.61 2.77 17.81
N ALA A 255 5.41 2.25 17.65
CA ALA A 255 4.80 2.09 16.33
C ALA A 255 4.70 3.45 15.61
N ASN A 256 4.12 4.46 16.27
CA ASN A 256 3.92 5.78 15.69
C ASN A 256 5.24 6.50 15.36
N ALA A 257 6.29 6.32 16.18
CA ALA A 257 7.62 6.85 15.87
C ALA A 257 8.17 6.28 14.54
N LEU A 258 8.05 4.97 14.35
CA LEU A 258 8.48 4.32 13.11
C LEU A 258 7.60 4.70 11.91
N LEU A 259 6.29 4.87 12.13
CA LEU A 259 5.37 5.36 11.09
C LEU A 259 5.71 6.80 10.70
N ALA A 260 6.17 7.64 11.63
CA ALA A 260 6.65 8.99 11.33
C ALA A 260 7.90 8.98 10.43
N THR A 261 8.85 8.08 10.70
CA THR A 261 9.99 7.87 9.81
C THR A 261 9.52 7.45 8.41
N LEU A 262 8.59 6.50 8.31
CA LEU A 262 8.06 6.04 7.00
C LEU A 262 7.29 7.15 6.27
N PHE A 263 6.51 7.94 6.98
CA PHE A 263 5.77 9.07 6.40
C PHE A 263 6.72 10.15 5.84
N SER A 264 7.81 10.41 6.56
CA SER A 264 8.84 11.36 6.15
C SER A 264 9.63 10.87 4.94
N GLU A 265 10.17 9.65 5.02
CA GLU A 265 11.15 9.13 4.08
C GLU A 265 10.54 8.52 2.81
N VAL A 266 9.28 8.03 2.88
CA VAL A 266 8.63 7.31 1.77
C VAL A 266 7.28 7.93 1.43
N PRO A 267 7.23 8.99 0.62
CA PRO A 267 6.00 9.69 0.27
C PRO A 267 4.88 8.77 -0.25
N LYS A 268 5.24 7.73 -0.98
CA LYS A 268 4.29 6.72 -1.51
C LYS A 268 3.57 5.92 -0.42
N LEU A 269 4.15 5.81 0.77
CA LEU A 269 3.53 5.10 1.90
C LEU A 269 2.69 6.01 2.81
N ARG A 270 2.62 7.31 2.57
CA ARG A 270 1.92 8.26 3.44
C ARG A 270 0.48 7.86 3.71
N LYS A 271 -0.26 7.47 2.67
CA LYS A 271 -1.64 6.97 2.81
C LYS A 271 -1.70 5.77 3.76
N THR A 272 -0.92 4.74 3.47
CA THR A 272 -0.91 3.49 4.24
C THR A 272 -0.56 3.74 5.72
N VAL A 273 0.54 4.46 5.97
CA VAL A 273 1.01 4.68 7.35
C VAL A 273 0.09 5.61 8.14
N THR A 274 -0.61 6.53 7.47
CA THR A 274 -1.63 7.37 8.11
C THR A 274 -2.79 6.53 8.63
N PHE A 275 -3.27 5.55 7.86
CA PHE A 275 -4.33 4.64 8.33
C PHE A 275 -3.88 3.67 9.42
N GLU A 276 -2.59 3.38 9.48
CA GLU A 276 -2.04 2.53 10.53
C GLU A 276 -1.72 3.30 11.80
N TYR A 277 -1.59 4.61 11.71
CA TYR A 277 -1.32 5.50 12.83
C TYR A 277 -2.42 5.40 13.90
N ARG A 278 -2.02 5.36 15.16
CA ARG A 278 -2.95 5.42 16.28
C ARG A 278 -2.85 6.78 16.94
N ALA A 279 -3.89 7.61 16.78
CA ALA A 279 -3.97 8.90 17.46
C ALA A 279 -3.85 8.72 18.98
N LEU A 280 -3.02 9.54 19.59
CA LEU A 280 -2.75 9.62 21.03
C LEU A 280 -3.13 11.01 21.54
N THR A 281 -2.97 11.25 22.81
CA THR A 281 -3.07 12.60 23.36
C THR A 281 -1.89 13.47 22.88
N ASP A 282 -2.08 14.79 22.82
CA ASP A 282 -1.03 15.71 22.40
C ASP A 282 0.22 15.61 23.29
N SER A 283 0.03 15.37 24.61
CA SER A 283 1.14 15.17 25.55
C SER A 283 1.94 13.89 25.28
N GLU A 284 1.26 12.80 24.91
CA GLU A 284 1.93 11.56 24.51
C GLU A 284 2.64 11.72 23.19
N THR A 285 2.02 12.40 22.23
CA THR A 285 2.60 12.69 20.91
C THR A 285 3.86 13.55 21.06
N GLU A 286 3.85 14.56 21.93
CA GLU A 286 5.03 15.39 22.23
C GLU A 286 6.21 14.58 22.76
N LYS A 287 5.95 13.66 23.68
CA LYS A 287 7.00 12.76 24.22
C LYS A 287 7.62 11.88 23.16
N ILE A 288 6.81 11.43 22.20
CA ILE A 288 7.28 10.63 21.07
C ILE A 288 8.08 11.51 20.09
N ALA A 289 7.61 12.74 19.84
CA ALA A 289 8.25 13.68 18.92
C ALA A 289 9.65 14.10 19.38
N THR A 290 9.84 14.35 20.67
CA THR A 290 11.07 14.94 21.24
C THR A 290 12.38 14.28 20.76
N PRO A 291 12.52 12.93 20.71
CA PRO A 291 13.75 12.29 20.27
C PRO A 291 13.88 12.17 18.73
N LEU A 292 12.86 12.54 17.97
CA LEU A 292 12.84 12.38 16.52
C LEU A 292 13.56 13.55 15.80
N SER A 293 13.98 13.32 14.56
CA SER A 293 14.48 14.39 13.70
C SER A 293 13.37 15.40 13.39
N LYS A 294 13.73 16.63 12.99
CA LYS A 294 12.76 17.68 12.65
C LYS A 294 11.73 17.21 11.60
N ALA A 295 12.19 16.49 10.58
CA ALA A 295 11.32 15.97 9.53
C ALA A 295 10.32 14.94 10.07
N GLU A 296 10.79 14.03 10.92
CA GLU A 296 9.95 13.02 11.56
C GLU A 296 8.99 13.62 12.59
N GLN A 297 9.40 14.65 13.34
CA GLN A 297 8.51 15.40 14.22
C GLN A 297 7.35 16.02 13.44
N CYS A 298 7.65 16.71 12.34
CA CYS A 298 6.63 17.28 11.46
C CYS A 298 5.71 16.20 10.86
N ALA A 299 6.27 15.06 10.46
CA ALA A 299 5.51 13.92 9.96
C ALA A 299 4.57 13.33 11.02
N LEU A 300 5.06 13.15 12.25
CA LEU A 300 4.27 12.66 13.37
C LEU A 300 3.08 13.57 13.67
N TRP A 301 3.33 14.88 13.77
CA TRP A 301 2.28 15.86 13.99
C TRP A 301 1.30 15.98 12.81
N ALA A 302 1.77 15.77 11.57
CA ALA A 302 0.87 15.71 10.42
C ALA A 302 -0.11 14.55 10.50
N MET A 303 0.35 13.37 10.90
CA MET A 303 -0.53 12.21 11.12
C MET A 303 -1.43 12.41 12.35
N GLN A 304 -0.94 13.02 13.42
CA GLN A 304 -1.76 13.34 14.60
C GLN A 304 -2.87 14.33 14.22
N GLY A 305 -2.57 15.39 13.49
CA GLY A 305 -3.53 16.38 13.01
C GLY A 305 -4.54 15.80 12.03
N TYR A 306 -4.21 14.72 11.34
CA TYR A 306 -5.18 14.01 10.48
C TYR A 306 -6.36 13.42 11.30
N TYR A 307 -6.15 13.04 12.56
CA TYR A 307 -7.14 12.39 13.42
C TYR A 307 -7.59 13.25 14.61
N SER A 308 -6.98 14.40 14.81
CA SER A 308 -7.28 15.28 15.94
C SER A 308 -7.46 16.74 15.48
N LYS A 309 -7.23 17.71 16.39
CA LYS A 309 -7.33 19.12 16.05
C LYS A 309 -6.15 19.57 15.20
N GLU A 310 -6.44 19.92 13.95
CA GLU A 310 -5.46 20.35 12.96
C GLU A 310 -4.67 21.57 13.44
N GLU A 311 -5.31 22.52 14.12
CA GLU A 311 -4.68 23.77 14.58
C GLU A 311 -3.53 23.50 15.56
N VAL A 312 -3.70 22.53 16.46
CA VAL A 312 -2.65 22.16 17.44
C VAL A 312 -1.45 21.56 16.68
N ALA A 313 -1.72 20.64 15.75
CA ALA A 313 -0.67 20.02 14.94
C ALA A 313 0.07 21.06 14.09
N ILE A 314 -0.66 22.01 13.45
CA ILE A 314 -0.07 23.10 12.67
C ILE A 314 0.86 23.95 13.54
N GLN A 315 0.44 24.34 14.74
CA GLN A 315 1.26 25.13 15.67
C GLN A 315 2.54 24.38 16.05
N LYS A 316 2.44 23.07 16.31
CA LYS A 316 3.60 22.22 16.62
C LYS A 316 4.57 22.14 15.45
N ILE A 317 4.05 21.94 14.23
CA ILE A 317 4.87 21.88 13.02
C ILE A 317 5.53 23.24 12.75
N LEU A 318 4.80 24.35 12.88
CA LEU A 318 5.34 25.71 12.72
C LEU A 318 6.51 25.98 13.69
N HIS A 319 6.43 25.46 14.91
CA HIS A 319 7.52 25.62 15.90
C HIS A 319 8.76 24.82 15.49
N VAL A 320 8.61 23.63 14.88
CA VAL A 320 9.73 22.76 14.49
C VAL A 320 10.32 23.17 13.15
N ASP A 321 9.48 23.40 12.14
CA ASP A 321 9.85 23.81 10.79
C ASP A 321 8.73 24.64 10.14
N PRO A 322 8.83 25.98 10.15
CA PRO A 322 7.83 26.85 9.52
C PRO A 322 7.67 26.66 8.00
N LYS A 323 8.61 25.96 7.35
CA LYS A 323 8.57 25.68 5.89
C LYS A 323 8.12 24.25 5.59
N SER A 324 7.67 23.51 6.60
CA SER A 324 7.22 22.13 6.40
C SER A 324 6.06 22.06 5.42
N PRO A 325 6.12 21.18 4.41
CA PRO A 325 5.02 20.97 3.47
C PRO A 325 3.76 20.37 4.12
N HIS A 326 3.88 19.88 5.35
CA HIS A 326 2.76 19.30 6.08
C HIS A 326 1.79 20.36 6.59
N ILE A 327 2.23 21.63 6.71
CA ILE A 327 1.38 22.75 7.09
C ILE A 327 0.30 22.97 6.02
N ASP A 328 0.70 23.02 4.76
CA ASP A 328 -0.23 23.18 3.65
C ASP A 328 -1.25 22.06 3.59
N PHE A 329 -0.80 20.82 3.84
CA PHE A 329 -1.66 19.65 3.92
C PHE A 329 -2.74 19.78 4.99
N LEU A 330 -2.38 20.16 6.21
CA LEU A 330 -3.33 20.30 7.32
C LEU A 330 -4.26 21.50 7.15
N LEU A 331 -3.76 22.64 6.66
CA LEU A 331 -4.59 23.82 6.37
C LEU A 331 -5.67 23.55 5.32
N GLN A 332 -5.37 22.73 4.31
CA GLN A 332 -6.37 22.34 3.32
C GLN A 332 -7.43 21.43 3.91
N ARG A 333 -7.03 20.56 4.82
CA ARG A 333 -7.93 19.64 5.50
C ARG A 333 -8.90 20.38 6.45
N ASP A 334 -8.40 21.32 7.24
CA ASP A 334 -9.20 22.13 8.17
C ASP A 334 -10.32 22.87 7.43
N ARG A 335 -10.05 23.43 6.25
CA ARG A 335 -11.08 24.10 5.45
C ARG A 335 -12.22 23.18 4.99
N LYS A 336 -11.97 21.88 4.80
CA LYS A 336 -13.02 20.90 4.45
C LYS A 336 -13.92 20.56 5.63
N SER A 337 -13.47 20.70 6.85
CA SER A 337 -14.27 20.41 8.06
C SER A 337 -15.27 21.52 8.41
N VAL A 338 -15.15 22.69 7.79
CA VAL A 338 -15.97 23.89 8.08
C VAL A 338 -17.09 24.11 7.04
N VAL A 339 -17.14 23.33 5.96
CA VAL A 339 -18.17 23.37 4.92
C VAL A 339 -19.06 22.15 5.00
#